data_8a248ed41a3928f669f9f701a7ffa89b
#
_entry.id   8a248ed41a3928f669f9f701a7ffa89b
#
_cell.length_a   1.000
_cell.length_b   1.000
_cell.length_c   1.000
_cell.angle_alpha   90.00
_cell.angle_beta   90.00
_cell.angle_gamma   90.00
#
_symmetry.space_group_name_H-M   'P 1'
#
loop_
_entity.id
_entity.type
_entity.pdbx_description
1 polymer ?
#
loop_
_entity_poly.entity_id
_entity_poly.type
_entity_poly.pdbx_seq_one_letter_code
_entity_poly.pdbx_strand_id
1 'polypeptide(L)'
;IPCYLVEMYPIVNSIKFVGPEATRAGWLILQVEKELQNAVPNLTIKYDPDITPDDFMEAAIDCSLVCSNPAICNHKANKDTFDDYGISSCYNILATRGGAYTLTRITLTKLAEEARDIDHFFNELLPECLGLIADYMNERIRFIVEQSGFFESNFLVKEGLLSKDRFVGMFGVTGLAEGVNTLLKGTGKLYGNDPDADALGVRIMDAIERIVSGFDAEYSPITGGKFMLHAQVGLDSDLGITSGVRIPVGDEPESFAEHLRHCAKFHKYFPAGVGDIFPIATNVSRNPAALLDVVKGAFQTGVHYMSFYAGDADLVRITGYLVKRSEMEKYRNKEVVLQNTTHLGAPNYDVNRLAQRKVRMA
;
A
#
# COMPACT_ATOMS: atom_id res chain seq x y z
N ILE A 1 -16.06 -18.95 1.01
CA ILE A 1 -16.78 -18.29 -0.10
C ILE A 1 -17.11 -16.82 0.20
N PRO A 2 -17.66 -16.41 1.39
CA PRO A 2 -17.98 -14.99 1.64
C PRO A 2 -16.78 -14.05 1.61
N CYS A 3 -15.64 -14.48 2.10
CA CYS A 3 -14.42 -13.65 2.10
C CYS A 3 -13.88 -13.39 0.69
N TYR A 4 -14.00 -14.37 -0.20
CA TYR A 4 -13.60 -14.22 -1.60
C TYR A 4 -14.47 -13.23 -2.37
N LEU A 5 -15.76 -13.23 -2.14
CA LEU A 5 -16.66 -12.28 -2.76
C LEU A 5 -16.44 -10.84 -2.26
N VAL A 6 -16.04 -10.67 -1.00
CA VAL A 6 -15.74 -9.36 -0.41
C VAL A 6 -14.40 -8.80 -0.94
N GLU A 7 -13.40 -9.63 -1.16
CA GLU A 7 -12.15 -9.20 -1.79
C GLU A 7 -12.26 -9.06 -3.32
N MET A 8 -13.05 -9.90 -3.97
CA MET A 8 -13.30 -9.81 -5.41
C MET A 8 -14.31 -8.71 -5.77
N TYR A 9 -15.25 -8.38 -4.91
CA TYR A 9 -16.23 -7.33 -5.17
C TYR A 9 -15.58 -5.96 -5.40
N PRO A 10 -14.58 -5.53 -4.63
CA PRO A 10 -13.77 -4.36 -4.98
C PRO A 10 -12.95 -4.54 -6.26
N ILE A 11 -12.49 -5.74 -6.58
CA ILE A 11 -11.71 -6.03 -7.80
C ILE A 11 -12.61 -6.01 -9.04
N VAL A 12 -13.81 -6.53 -8.96
CA VAL A 12 -14.77 -6.58 -10.07
C VAL A 12 -15.48 -5.23 -10.27
N ASN A 13 -15.75 -4.50 -9.19
CA ASN A 13 -16.44 -3.21 -9.25
C ASN A 13 -15.49 -2.00 -9.31
N SER A 14 -14.19 -2.19 -9.13
CA SER A 14 -13.24 -1.10 -9.24
C SER A 14 -12.42 -1.24 -10.51
N ILE A 15 -12.56 -0.28 -11.40
CA ILE A 15 -11.49 0.03 -12.32
C ILE A 15 -10.35 0.53 -11.43
N LYS A 16 -9.52 -0.41 -11.02
CA LYS A 16 -8.46 -0.15 -10.04
C LYS A 16 -7.34 0.70 -10.59
N PHE A 17 -7.25 0.78 -11.89
CA PHE A 17 -6.24 1.60 -12.55
C PHE A 17 -6.72 2.10 -13.91
N VAL A 18 -6.24 3.26 -14.27
CA VAL A 18 -6.26 3.79 -15.64
C VAL A 18 -4.86 3.61 -16.20
N GLY A 19 -4.75 3.13 -17.42
CA GLY A 19 -3.47 2.99 -18.11
C GLY A 19 -2.79 4.35 -18.34
N PRO A 20 -1.55 4.36 -18.82
CA PRO A 20 -0.83 5.61 -19.02
C PRO A 20 -1.40 6.46 -20.16
N GLU A 21 -2.20 5.89 -21.07
CA GLU A 21 -2.85 6.63 -22.14
C GLU A 21 -4.10 7.37 -21.65
N ALA A 22 -4.25 8.62 -22.00
CA ALA A 22 -5.43 9.43 -21.71
C ALA A 22 -6.60 9.04 -22.61
N THR A 23 -7.29 7.96 -22.27
CA THR A 23 -8.46 7.48 -23.01
C THR A 23 -9.70 8.28 -22.69
N ARG A 24 -10.70 8.30 -23.61
CA ARG A 24 -12.02 8.88 -23.32
C ARG A 24 -12.67 8.27 -22.08
N ALA A 25 -12.49 6.97 -21.87
CA ALA A 25 -12.98 6.29 -20.66
C ALA A 25 -12.27 6.83 -19.40
N GLY A 26 -10.94 7.05 -19.45
CA GLY A 26 -10.19 7.64 -18.33
C GLY A 26 -10.72 9.02 -17.94
N TRP A 27 -10.96 9.90 -18.91
CA TRP A 27 -11.55 11.21 -18.66
C TRP A 27 -12.94 11.13 -18.02
N LEU A 28 -13.80 10.25 -18.52
CA LEU A 28 -15.13 10.05 -17.97
C LEU A 28 -15.09 9.51 -16.53
N ILE A 29 -14.18 8.58 -16.25
CA ILE A 29 -13.99 8.04 -14.90
C ILE A 29 -13.60 9.14 -13.92
N LEU A 30 -12.64 10.00 -14.28
CA LEU A 30 -12.22 11.12 -13.43
C LEU A 30 -13.37 12.10 -13.17
N GLN A 31 -14.16 12.42 -14.19
CA GLN A 31 -15.33 13.28 -14.04
C GLN A 31 -16.35 12.68 -13.08
N VAL A 32 -16.72 11.41 -13.28
CA VAL A 32 -17.70 10.72 -12.44
C VAL A 32 -17.21 10.60 -11.00
N GLU A 33 -15.93 10.26 -10.81
CA GLU A 33 -15.34 10.14 -9.49
C GLU A 33 -15.37 11.47 -8.73
N LYS A 34 -15.02 12.57 -9.41
CA LYS A 34 -15.06 13.91 -8.84
C LYS A 34 -16.49 14.37 -8.48
N GLU A 35 -17.49 13.98 -9.26
CA GLU A 35 -18.91 14.29 -9.00
C GLU A 35 -19.48 13.46 -7.85
N LEU A 36 -19.22 12.14 -7.85
CA LEU A 36 -19.80 11.22 -6.87
C LEU A 36 -19.09 11.24 -5.52
N GLN A 37 -17.78 11.52 -5.50
CA GLN A 37 -16.95 11.52 -4.29
C GLN A 37 -17.17 10.27 -3.42
N ASN A 38 -17.09 9.11 -4.06
CA ASN A 38 -17.27 7.84 -3.38
C ASN A 38 -15.93 7.26 -2.92
N ALA A 39 -15.95 6.57 -1.78
CA ALA A 39 -14.78 5.85 -1.29
C ALA A 39 -14.43 4.61 -2.13
N VAL A 40 -15.35 4.17 -2.98
CA VAL A 40 -15.21 3.00 -3.85
C VAL A 40 -15.70 3.40 -5.26
N PRO A 41 -14.92 3.09 -6.28
CA PRO A 41 -13.68 2.32 -6.33
C PRO A 41 -12.46 3.10 -5.81
N ASN A 42 -11.46 2.37 -5.29
CA ASN A 42 -10.16 2.94 -5.01
C ASN A 42 -9.34 2.97 -6.31
N LEU A 43 -9.35 4.11 -6.98
CA LEU A 43 -8.79 4.28 -8.31
C LEU A 43 -7.28 4.60 -8.23
N THR A 44 -6.51 4.12 -9.19
CA THR A 44 -5.10 4.48 -9.40
C THR A 44 -4.84 4.79 -10.86
N ILE A 45 -4.04 5.79 -11.14
CA ILE A 45 -3.53 6.08 -12.47
C ILE A 45 -2.10 5.56 -12.59
N LYS A 46 -1.82 4.79 -13.64
CA LYS A 46 -0.47 4.43 -14.05
C LYS A 46 0.12 5.60 -14.83
N TYR A 47 0.88 6.44 -14.17
CA TYR A 47 1.46 7.63 -14.79
C TYR A 47 2.82 7.33 -15.41
N ASP A 48 2.95 7.64 -16.69
CA ASP A 48 4.22 7.68 -17.44
C ASP A 48 4.36 9.04 -18.12
N PRO A 49 5.34 9.88 -17.72
CA PRO A 49 5.48 11.23 -18.27
C PRO A 49 5.81 11.27 -19.77
N ASP A 50 6.21 10.14 -20.38
CA ASP A 50 6.47 10.07 -21.83
C ASP A 50 5.20 9.71 -22.62
N ILE A 51 4.16 9.23 -21.96
CA ILE A 51 2.92 8.73 -22.60
C ILE A 51 1.71 9.56 -22.16
N THR A 52 1.62 9.85 -20.85
CA THR A 52 0.44 10.46 -20.24
C THR A 52 0.46 11.98 -20.46
N PRO A 53 -0.53 12.56 -21.13
CA PRO A 53 -0.61 14.00 -21.34
C PRO A 53 -0.74 14.77 -20.00
N ASP A 54 -0.12 15.93 -19.92
CA ASP A 54 -0.10 16.75 -18.72
C ASP A 54 -1.50 17.22 -18.32
N ASP A 55 -2.36 17.60 -19.27
CA ASP A 55 -3.73 18.01 -19.01
C ASP A 55 -4.59 16.89 -18.37
N PHE A 56 -4.36 15.65 -18.78
CA PHE A 56 -5.01 14.49 -18.16
C PHE A 56 -4.52 14.28 -16.72
N MET A 57 -3.22 14.42 -16.48
CA MET A 57 -2.68 14.29 -15.12
C MET A 57 -3.08 15.44 -14.21
N GLU A 58 -3.17 16.65 -14.72
CA GLU A 58 -3.69 17.80 -13.97
C GLU A 58 -5.15 17.56 -13.56
N ALA A 59 -5.98 17.03 -14.46
CA ALA A 59 -7.36 16.65 -14.14
C ALA A 59 -7.43 15.52 -13.09
N ALA A 60 -6.52 14.56 -13.15
CA ALA A 60 -6.42 13.49 -12.17
C ALA A 60 -6.00 14.01 -10.78
N ILE A 61 -5.03 14.91 -10.73
CA ILE A 61 -4.59 15.58 -9.50
C ILE A 61 -5.73 16.43 -8.93
N ASP A 62 -6.40 17.20 -9.76
CA ASP A 62 -7.54 18.01 -9.33
C ASP A 62 -8.68 17.13 -8.76
N CYS A 63 -8.98 16.00 -9.39
CA CYS A 63 -9.89 15.00 -8.84
C CYS A 63 -9.41 14.48 -7.48
N SER A 64 -8.13 14.13 -7.38
CA SER A 64 -7.52 13.62 -6.15
C SER A 64 -7.57 14.63 -5.00
N LEU A 65 -7.45 15.90 -5.28
CA LEU A 65 -7.57 16.98 -4.28
C LEU A 65 -9.01 17.17 -3.78
N VAL A 66 -10.00 16.79 -4.58
CA VAL A 66 -11.43 16.89 -4.19
C VAL A 66 -11.86 15.67 -3.38
N CYS A 67 -11.49 14.47 -3.81
CA CYS A 67 -12.01 13.22 -3.24
C CYS A 67 -10.93 12.21 -2.79
N SER A 68 -9.68 12.62 -2.64
CA SER A 68 -8.54 11.76 -2.27
C SER A 68 -8.33 10.56 -3.21
N ASN A 69 -8.84 10.64 -4.41
CA ASN A 69 -8.87 9.61 -5.44
C ASN A 69 -8.81 10.27 -6.83
N PRO A 70 -8.00 9.80 -7.78
CA PRO A 70 -7.15 8.61 -7.77
C PRO A 70 -5.82 8.79 -7.01
N ALA A 71 -5.18 7.67 -6.71
CA ALA A 71 -3.75 7.63 -6.41
C ALA A 71 -2.93 7.60 -7.71
N ILE A 72 -1.63 7.88 -7.63
CA ILE A 72 -0.73 7.95 -8.80
C ILE A 72 0.40 6.94 -8.62
N CYS A 73 0.50 6.01 -9.56
CA CYS A 73 1.54 4.99 -9.62
C CYS A 73 2.60 5.37 -10.66
N ASN A 74 3.86 5.29 -10.31
CA ASN A 74 4.97 5.47 -11.22
C ASN A 74 5.05 4.28 -12.18
N HIS A 75 4.52 4.44 -13.40
CA HIS A 75 4.49 3.36 -14.38
C HIS A 75 5.90 2.97 -14.82
N LYS A 76 6.80 3.93 -15.01
CA LYS A 76 8.19 3.64 -15.41
C LYS A 76 8.94 2.77 -14.40
N ALA A 77 8.72 2.98 -13.11
CA ALA A 77 9.37 2.20 -12.07
C ALA A 77 8.79 0.77 -11.93
N ASN A 78 7.54 0.58 -12.35
CA ASN A 78 6.83 -0.68 -12.11
C ASN A 78 6.58 -1.53 -13.37
N LYS A 79 6.70 -0.96 -14.58
CA LYS A 79 6.36 -1.65 -15.84
C LYS A 79 7.20 -2.89 -16.12
N ASP A 80 8.42 -2.94 -15.60
CA ASP A 80 9.35 -4.04 -15.83
C ASP A 80 9.25 -5.12 -14.72
N THR A 81 8.37 -4.94 -13.71
CA THR A 81 8.15 -5.94 -12.66
C THR A 81 7.52 -7.21 -13.24
N PHE A 82 6.57 -7.05 -14.18
CA PHE A 82 5.92 -8.13 -14.91
C PHE A 82 5.73 -7.70 -16.37
N ASP A 83 5.45 -8.68 -17.25
CA ASP A 83 5.08 -8.43 -18.65
C ASP A 83 3.85 -7.52 -18.79
N ASP A 84 2.87 -7.72 -17.89
CA ASP A 84 1.73 -6.85 -17.68
C ASP A 84 1.31 -6.94 -16.22
N TYR A 85 0.94 -5.80 -15.61
CA TYR A 85 0.56 -5.75 -14.21
C TYR A 85 -0.72 -4.97 -13.95
N GLY A 86 -1.42 -5.39 -12.92
CA GLY A 86 -2.52 -4.66 -12.31
C GLY A 86 -2.13 -4.07 -10.96
N ILE A 87 -2.92 -3.08 -10.52
CA ILE A 87 -2.82 -2.55 -9.16
C ILE A 87 -4.06 -3.02 -8.41
N SER A 88 -3.83 -3.80 -7.37
CA SER A 88 -4.90 -4.41 -6.58
C SER A 88 -4.96 -3.83 -5.18
N SER A 89 -6.16 -3.74 -4.65
CA SER A 89 -6.40 -3.22 -3.30
C SER A 89 -5.86 -1.80 -3.08
N CYS A 90 -4.80 -1.64 -2.31
CA CYS A 90 -4.19 -0.34 -2.02
C CYS A 90 -3.22 0.07 -3.13
N TYR A 91 -2.10 -0.61 -3.18
CA TYR A 91 -0.99 -0.36 -4.11
C TYR A 91 -0.26 -1.66 -4.50
N ASN A 92 -0.92 -2.82 -4.38
CA ASN A 92 -0.31 -4.11 -4.69
C ASN A 92 -0.07 -4.22 -6.19
N ILE A 93 1.18 -4.41 -6.57
CA ILE A 93 1.59 -4.68 -7.95
C ILE A 93 1.53 -6.19 -8.15
N LEU A 94 0.64 -6.65 -9.02
CA LEU A 94 0.44 -8.06 -9.32
C LEU A 94 0.38 -8.27 -10.82
N ALA A 95 0.90 -9.40 -11.30
CA ALA A 95 0.77 -9.78 -12.69
C ALA A 95 -0.71 -9.92 -13.07
N THR A 96 -1.11 -9.39 -14.24
CA THR A 96 -2.45 -9.64 -14.77
C THR A 96 -2.66 -11.13 -14.97
N ARG A 97 -3.88 -11.60 -14.76
CA ARG A 97 -4.24 -13.03 -14.73
C ARG A 97 -3.52 -13.81 -13.63
N GLY A 98 -2.92 -13.14 -12.66
CA GLY A 98 -2.24 -13.70 -11.51
C GLY A 98 -2.90 -13.28 -10.20
N GLY A 99 -2.13 -13.35 -9.13
CA GLY A 99 -2.56 -12.97 -7.78
C GLY A 99 -1.46 -13.18 -6.76
N ALA A 100 -1.79 -12.95 -5.50
CA ALA A 100 -0.94 -13.30 -4.38
C ALA A 100 -1.47 -14.56 -3.70
N TYR A 101 -0.58 -15.54 -3.45
CA TYR A 101 -0.93 -16.72 -2.66
C TYR A 101 -1.20 -16.37 -1.21
N THR A 102 -0.40 -15.47 -0.66
CA THR A 102 -0.44 -15.07 0.74
C THR A 102 0.23 -13.71 0.93
N LEU A 103 -0.20 -13.00 1.96
CA LEU A 103 0.34 -11.73 2.43
C LEU A 103 0.80 -11.88 3.88
N THR A 104 1.61 -12.85 4.19
CA THR A 104 2.22 -13.00 5.52
C THR A 104 3.24 -11.87 5.71
N ARG A 105 3.33 -11.33 6.92
CA ARG A 105 4.16 -10.16 7.18
C ARG A 105 4.98 -10.29 8.45
N ILE A 106 6.10 -9.59 8.48
CA ILE A 106 6.85 -9.27 9.69
C ILE A 106 6.34 -7.95 10.28
N THR A 107 6.15 -7.90 11.60
CA THR A 107 5.83 -6.68 12.34
C THR A 107 7.09 -6.23 13.09
N LEU A 108 7.81 -5.28 12.49
CA LEU A 108 9.12 -4.83 12.98
C LEU A 108 9.04 -4.19 14.37
N THR A 109 7.94 -3.52 14.68
CA THR A 109 7.68 -2.97 16.01
C THR A 109 7.80 -4.04 17.09
N LYS A 110 7.11 -5.19 16.90
CA LYS A 110 7.11 -6.28 17.87
C LYS A 110 8.49 -6.90 18.03
N LEU A 111 9.16 -7.08 16.90
CA LEU A 111 10.52 -7.63 16.92
C LEU A 111 11.51 -6.72 17.66
N ALA A 112 11.38 -5.39 17.44
CA ALA A 112 12.20 -4.40 18.14
C ALA A 112 11.92 -4.32 19.64
N GLU A 113 10.66 -4.53 20.07
CA GLU A 113 10.27 -4.58 21.48
C GLU A 113 10.92 -5.78 22.21
N GLU A 114 11.17 -6.89 21.52
CA GLU A 114 11.81 -8.09 22.07
C GLU A 114 13.33 -8.04 22.03
N ALA A 115 13.90 -7.10 21.26
CA ALA A 115 15.34 -6.98 21.09
C ALA A 115 16.01 -6.41 22.35
N ARG A 116 17.09 -7.04 22.81
CA ARG A 116 17.94 -6.55 23.91
C ARG A 116 18.76 -5.31 23.49
N ASP A 117 19.20 -5.33 22.24
CA ASP A 117 19.97 -4.30 21.59
C ASP A 117 19.90 -4.46 20.06
N ILE A 118 20.54 -3.54 19.34
CA ILE A 118 20.56 -3.54 17.86
C ILE A 118 21.27 -4.80 17.31
N ASP A 119 22.32 -5.28 17.96
CA ASP A 119 23.05 -6.46 17.49
C ASP A 119 22.22 -7.72 17.64
N HIS A 120 21.51 -7.89 18.75
CA HIS A 120 20.56 -8.98 18.95
C HIS A 120 19.41 -8.94 17.92
N PHE A 121 18.91 -7.75 17.61
CA PHE A 121 17.89 -7.57 16.57
C PHE A 121 18.35 -8.10 15.21
N PHE A 122 19.55 -7.69 14.76
CA PHE A 122 20.04 -8.03 13.43
C PHE A 122 20.58 -9.45 13.29
N ASN A 123 21.25 -9.97 14.34
CA ASN A 123 22.00 -11.21 14.23
C ASN A 123 21.20 -12.44 14.68
N GLU A 124 20.15 -12.25 15.48
CA GLU A 124 19.37 -13.34 16.03
C GLU A 124 17.89 -13.21 15.63
N LEU A 125 17.18 -12.18 16.11
CA LEU A 125 15.71 -12.10 15.97
C LEU A 125 15.25 -11.93 14.52
N LEU A 126 15.87 -11.03 13.77
CA LEU A 126 15.44 -10.73 12.41
C LEU A 126 15.60 -11.94 11.47
N PRO A 127 16.75 -12.62 11.41
CA PRO A 127 16.93 -13.82 10.58
C PRO A 127 15.99 -14.96 10.97
N GLU A 128 15.84 -15.21 12.28
CA GLU A 128 14.96 -16.27 12.79
C GLU A 128 13.50 -16.03 12.41
N CYS A 129 13.00 -14.82 12.64
CA CYS A 129 11.63 -14.44 12.31
C CYS A 129 11.36 -14.52 10.80
N LEU A 130 12.29 -14.02 9.96
CA LEU A 130 12.15 -14.08 8.50
C LEU A 130 12.16 -15.53 7.99
N GLY A 131 13.03 -16.40 8.55
CA GLY A 131 13.06 -17.82 8.21
C GLY A 131 11.74 -18.50 8.56
N LEU A 132 11.24 -18.31 9.77
CA LEU A 132 9.95 -18.86 10.20
C LEU A 132 8.77 -18.42 9.31
N ILE A 133 8.76 -17.15 8.91
CA ILE A 133 7.73 -16.64 7.99
C ILE A 133 7.86 -17.30 6.61
N ALA A 134 9.06 -17.46 6.08
CA ALA A 134 9.28 -18.09 4.77
C ALA A 134 8.83 -19.54 4.78
N ASP A 135 9.17 -20.32 5.82
CA ASP A 135 8.73 -21.69 6.00
C ASP A 135 7.19 -21.80 6.07
N TYR A 136 6.58 -20.95 6.89
CA TYR A 136 5.11 -20.88 6.98
C TYR A 136 4.47 -20.53 5.63
N MET A 137 5.03 -19.57 4.90
CA MET A 137 4.51 -19.18 3.58
C MET A 137 4.60 -20.34 2.59
N ASN A 138 5.73 -21.03 2.53
CA ASN A 138 5.92 -22.17 1.63
C ASN A 138 4.94 -23.30 1.94
N GLU A 139 4.76 -23.67 3.22
CA GLU A 139 3.77 -24.70 3.60
C GLU A 139 2.34 -24.29 3.27
N ARG A 140 1.98 -23.03 3.52
CA ARG A 140 0.65 -22.51 3.17
C ARG A 140 0.42 -22.48 1.66
N ILE A 141 1.40 -22.07 0.89
CA ILE A 141 1.32 -22.05 -0.58
C ILE A 141 1.20 -23.48 -1.12
N ARG A 142 2.01 -24.40 -0.61
CA ARG A 142 1.93 -25.83 -0.97
C ARG A 142 0.53 -26.38 -0.72
N PHE A 143 -0.05 -26.12 0.46
CA PHE A 143 -1.43 -26.52 0.76
C PHE A 143 -2.43 -25.93 -0.25
N ILE A 144 -2.32 -24.63 -0.59
CA ILE A 144 -3.21 -23.98 -1.56
C ILE A 144 -3.10 -24.64 -2.94
N VAL A 145 -1.89 -24.92 -3.38
CA VAL A 145 -1.63 -25.43 -4.74
C VAL A 145 -1.95 -26.91 -4.87
N GLU A 146 -1.62 -27.74 -3.87
CA GLU A 146 -1.65 -29.19 -4.00
C GLU A 146 -2.86 -29.85 -3.33
N GLN A 147 -3.44 -29.22 -2.29
CA GLN A 147 -4.42 -29.89 -1.43
C GLN A 147 -5.77 -29.18 -1.37
N SER A 148 -5.82 -27.86 -1.49
CA SER A 148 -7.08 -27.09 -1.29
C SER A 148 -8.09 -27.27 -2.43
N GLY A 149 -7.65 -27.73 -3.61
CA GLY A 149 -8.46 -27.75 -4.82
C GLY A 149 -8.82 -26.36 -5.35
N PHE A 150 -8.10 -25.32 -4.93
CA PHE A 150 -8.41 -23.95 -5.32
C PHE A 150 -8.31 -23.75 -6.83
N PHE A 151 -7.22 -24.20 -7.45
CA PHE A 151 -7.01 -24.00 -8.88
C PHE A 151 -7.89 -24.91 -9.75
N GLU A 152 -8.33 -26.06 -9.23
CA GLU A 152 -9.24 -26.98 -9.89
C GLU A 152 -10.71 -26.55 -9.79
N SER A 153 -11.10 -25.89 -8.71
CA SER A 153 -12.50 -25.52 -8.43
C SER A 153 -12.86 -24.09 -8.79
N ASN A 154 -11.89 -23.16 -8.76
CA ASN A 154 -12.14 -21.75 -8.99
C ASN A 154 -12.58 -21.47 -10.43
N PHE A 155 -13.72 -20.78 -10.58
CA PHE A 155 -14.29 -20.51 -11.90
C PHE A 155 -13.40 -19.57 -12.75
N LEU A 156 -12.68 -18.63 -12.15
CA LEU A 156 -11.79 -17.74 -12.90
C LEU A 156 -10.61 -18.49 -13.52
N VAL A 157 -10.15 -19.54 -12.85
CA VAL A 157 -9.13 -20.44 -13.40
C VAL A 157 -9.71 -21.27 -14.55
N LYS A 158 -10.93 -21.82 -14.37
CA LYS A 158 -11.63 -22.60 -15.40
C LYS A 158 -11.93 -21.78 -16.66
N GLU A 159 -12.28 -20.51 -16.49
CA GLU A 159 -12.50 -19.57 -17.61
C GLU A 159 -11.19 -18.99 -18.18
N GLY A 160 -10.02 -19.42 -17.69
CA GLY A 160 -8.72 -18.96 -18.18
C GLY A 160 -8.40 -17.50 -17.81
N LEU A 161 -9.15 -16.92 -16.86
CA LEU A 161 -8.92 -15.55 -16.38
C LEU A 161 -7.82 -15.48 -15.33
N LEU A 162 -7.50 -16.60 -14.67
CA LEU A 162 -6.37 -16.73 -13.75
C LEU A 162 -5.48 -17.91 -14.18
N SER A 163 -4.17 -17.74 -14.01
CA SER A 163 -3.17 -18.79 -14.23
C SER A 163 -2.33 -18.96 -12.97
N LYS A 164 -2.21 -20.20 -12.50
CA LYS A 164 -1.38 -20.58 -11.35
C LYS A 164 0.05 -20.05 -11.45
N ASP A 165 0.64 -20.11 -12.64
CA ASP A 165 2.04 -19.71 -12.88
C ASP A 165 2.29 -18.20 -12.78
N ARG A 166 1.22 -17.40 -12.63
CA ARG A 166 1.28 -15.95 -12.48
C ARG A 166 1.02 -15.48 -11.03
N PHE A 167 0.96 -16.40 -10.09
CA PHE A 167 0.81 -16.09 -8.68
C PHE A 167 2.16 -15.90 -7.99
N VAL A 168 2.19 -15.04 -6.99
CA VAL A 168 3.39 -14.68 -6.24
C VAL A 168 3.20 -14.86 -4.74
N GLY A 169 4.26 -15.20 -4.04
CA GLY A 169 4.33 -15.13 -2.59
C GLY A 169 4.74 -13.71 -2.17
N MET A 170 3.83 -12.96 -1.56
CA MET A 170 4.11 -11.60 -1.08
C MET A 170 4.57 -11.64 0.37
N PHE A 171 5.81 -11.19 0.60
CA PHE A 171 6.41 -11.08 1.93
C PHE A 171 6.18 -9.66 2.47
N GLY A 172 5.28 -9.53 3.44
CA GLY A 172 4.86 -8.24 3.96
C GLY A 172 5.80 -7.67 5.02
N VAL A 173 5.98 -6.36 5.01
CA VAL A 173 6.72 -5.61 6.03
C VAL A 173 5.82 -4.52 6.59
N THR A 174 5.74 -4.37 7.92
CA THR A 174 4.98 -3.29 8.59
C THR A 174 5.70 -2.82 9.85
N GLY A 175 5.45 -1.56 10.26
CA GLY A 175 5.93 -1.00 11.51
C GLY A 175 7.43 -0.68 11.53
N LEU A 176 8.01 -0.28 10.38
CA LEU A 176 9.43 0.11 10.35
C LEU A 176 9.69 1.34 11.22
N ALA A 177 8.83 2.34 11.17
CA ALA A 177 8.99 3.57 11.94
C ALA A 177 9.06 3.30 13.44
N GLU A 178 8.09 2.60 13.98
CA GLU A 178 8.06 2.25 15.40
C GLU A 178 9.19 1.29 15.78
N GLY A 179 9.58 0.39 14.87
CA GLY A 179 10.72 -0.50 15.07
C GLY A 179 12.02 0.27 15.23
N VAL A 180 12.30 1.21 14.32
CA VAL A 180 13.47 2.11 14.40
C VAL A 180 13.42 2.95 15.67
N ASN A 181 12.29 3.59 15.96
CA ASN A 181 12.14 4.44 17.14
C ASN A 181 12.31 3.65 18.44
N THR A 182 11.90 2.38 18.47
CA THR A 182 12.10 1.49 19.62
C THR A 182 13.56 1.14 19.81
N LEU A 183 14.27 0.78 18.73
CA LEU A 183 15.72 0.46 18.79
C LEU A 183 16.57 1.67 19.16
N LEU A 184 16.11 2.89 18.83
CA LEU A 184 16.81 4.15 19.16
C LEU A 184 16.25 4.83 20.41
N LYS A 185 15.44 4.14 21.21
CA LYS A 185 14.83 4.70 22.41
C LYS A 185 15.88 5.34 23.33
N GLY A 186 15.61 6.57 23.76
CA GLY A 186 16.48 7.33 24.63
C GLY A 186 17.55 8.17 23.93
N THR A 187 17.69 8.04 22.60
CA THR A 187 18.67 8.85 21.82
C THR A 187 18.09 10.19 21.37
N GLY A 188 16.76 10.35 21.37
CA GLY A 188 16.06 11.52 20.82
C GLY A 188 15.94 11.53 19.30
N LYS A 189 16.43 10.50 18.61
CA LYS A 189 16.35 10.36 17.14
C LYS A 189 15.06 9.69 16.73
N LEU A 190 14.40 10.22 15.68
CA LEU A 190 13.12 9.75 15.20
C LEU A 190 13.17 9.47 13.70
N TYR A 191 12.58 8.36 13.31
CA TYR A 191 12.40 7.96 11.92
C TYR A 191 11.63 9.02 11.14
N GLY A 192 12.13 9.36 9.97
CA GLY A 192 11.54 10.40 9.11
C GLY A 192 12.04 11.82 9.40
N ASN A 193 12.68 12.05 10.56
CA ASN A 193 13.14 13.37 10.99
C ASN A 193 14.64 13.44 11.33
N ASP A 194 15.28 12.30 11.48
CA ASP A 194 16.71 12.23 11.81
C ASP A 194 17.44 11.32 10.81
N PRO A 195 18.56 11.79 10.21
CA PRO A 195 19.31 11.02 9.22
C PRO A 195 19.85 9.67 9.74
N ASP A 196 20.23 9.59 11.02
CA ASP A 196 20.75 8.35 11.59
C ASP A 196 19.62 7.34 11.83
N ALA A 197 18.44 7.82 12.21
CA ALA A 197 17.25 6.97 12.33
C ALA A 197 16.82 6.43 10.94
N ASP A 198 16.83 7.26 9.92
CA ASP A 198 16.58 6.82 8.55
C ASP A 198 17.66 5.83 8.06
N ALA A 199 18.92 6.07 8.40
CA ALA A 199 20.01 5.14 8.07
C ALA A 199 19.83 3.76 8.73
N LEU A 200 19.35 3.71 9.97
CA LEU A 200 19.00 2.46 10.63
C LEU A 200 17.81 1.79 9.92
N GLY A 201 16.79 2.55 9.52
CA GLY A 201 15.66 2.04 8.72
C GLY A 201 16.12 1.42 7.40
N VAL A 202 17.01 2.09 6.68
CA VAL A 202 17.62 1.56 5.43
C VAL A 202 18.41 0.28 5.72
N ARG A 203 19.23 0.26 6.78
CA ARG A 203 19.97 -0.94 7.18
C ARG A 203 19.05 -2.13 7.49
N ILE A 204 17.90 -1.88 8.13
CA ILE A 204 16.89 -2.93 8.39
C ILE A 204 16.35 -3.46 7.06
N MET A 205 15.96 -2.57 6.14
CA MET A 205 15.42 -2.98 4.85
C MET A 205 16.45 -3.70 3.97
N ASP A 206 17.72 -3.26 3.94
CA ASP A 206 18.82 -3.97 3.28
C ASP A 206 19.00 -5.40 3.83
N ALA A 207 18.90 -5.56 5.15
CA ALA A 207 18.99 -6.87 5.78
C ALA A 207 17.80 -7.77 5.41
N ILE A 208 16.57 -7.23 5.43
CA ILE A 208 15.36 -7.96 5.03
C ILE A 208 15.44 -8.39 3.56
N GLU A 209 15.76 -7.47 2.64
CA GLU A 209 15.88 -7.76 1.22
C GLU A 209 16.91 -8.87 0.96
N ARG A 210 18.10 -8.75 1.56
CA ARG A 210 19.16 -9.76 1.42
C ARG A 210 18.75 -11.13 1.94
N ILE A 211 18.08 -11.21 3.10
CA ILE A 211 17.66 -12.48 3.70
C ILE A 211 16.52 -13.09 2.89
N VAL A 212 15.48 -12.30 2.58
CA VAL A 212 14.28 -12.78 1.85
C VAL A 212 14.63 -13.21 0.43
N SER A 213 15.54 -12.52 -0.26
CA SER A 213 16.02 -12.93 -1.59
C SER A 213 16.75 -14.28 -1.59
N GLY A 214 17.25 -14.73 -0.44
CA GLY A 214 17.83 -16.05 -0.25
C GLY A 214 16.81 -17.18 -0.19
N PHE A 215 15.56 -16.89 0.15
CA PHE A 215 14.51 -17.90 0.26
C PHE A 215 13.94 -18.29 -1.11
N ASP A 216 13.56 -19.56 -1.25
CA ASP A 216 12.88 -20.07 -2.44
C ASP A 216 11.36 -20.05 -2.25
N ALA A 217 10.66 -19.64 -3.30
CA ALA A 217 9.21 -19.63 -3.43
C ALA A 217 8.81 -20.56 -4.59
N GLU A 218 8.80 -21.88 -4.35
CA GLU A 218 8.68 -22.96 -5.35
C GLU A 218 7.54 -22.73 -6.36
N TYR A 219 6.39 -22.23 -5.90
CA TYR A 219 5.19 -22.05 -6.71
C TYR A 219 5.04 -20.67 -7.35
N SER A 220 6.12 -19.86 -7.39
CA SER A 220 6.13 -18.52 -7.97
C SER A 220 7.08 -18.39 -9.18
N PRO A 221 6.83 -19.11 -10.28
CA PRO A 221 7.75 -19.11 -11.43
C PRO A 221 7.89 -17.74 -12.10
N ILE A 222 6.85 -16.90 -12.06
CA ILE A 222 6.88 -15.56 -12.64
C ILE A 222 7.89 -14.62 -11.96
N THR A 223 8.29 -14.92 -10.74
CA THR A 223 9.33 -14.17 -9.99
C THR A 223 10.66 -14.94 -9.94
N GLY A 224 10.84 -15.94 -10.81
CA GLY A 224 12.03 -16.79 -10.79
C GLY A 224 12.15 -17.65 -9.53
N GLY A 225 11.02 -18.00 -8.91
CA GLY A 225 10.98 -18.80 -7.69
C GLY A 225 11.36 -18.01 -6.43
N LYS A 226 11.12 -16.71 -6.38
CA LYS A 226 11.44 -15.85 -5.22
C LYS A 226 10.20 -15.16 -4.68
N PHE A 227 10.22 -14.87 -3.37
CA PHE A 227 9.25 -14.00 -2.74
C PHE A 227 9.44 -12.55 -3.17
N MET A 228 8.35 -11.79 -3.17
CA MET A 228 8.38 -10.35 -3.43
C MET A 228 8.06 -9.58 -2.15
N LEU A 229 8.88 -8.60 -1.81
CA LEU A 229 8.60 -7.71 -0.69
C LEU A 229 7.42 -6.78 -1.01
N HIS A 230 6.57 -6.58 0.00
CA HIS A 230 5.38 -5.73 -0.03
C HIS A 230 5.29 -4.88 1.23
N ALA A 231 5.06 -3.57 1.08
CA ALA A 231 4.80 -2.68 2.22
C ALA A 231 3.37 -2.91 2.71
N GLN A 232 3.23 -3.66 3.80
CA GLN A 232 1.92 -4.13 4.28
C GLN A 232 1.16 -3.05 5.04
N VAL A 233 -0.15 -2.98 4.78
CA VAL A 233 -1.10 -2.19 5.56
C VAL A 233 -1.39 -2.89 6.89
N GLY A 234 -1.62 -2.11 7.95
CA GLY A 234 -1.98 -2.64 9.26
C GLY A 234 -3.32 -3.39 9.30
N LEU A 235 -3.44 -4.33 10.23
CA LEU A 235 -4.68 -4.99 10.63
C LEU A 235 -5.16 -4.42 11.97
N ASP A 236 -6.27 -4.92 12.48
CA ASP A 236 -6.86 -4.47 13.76
C ASP A 236 -5.96 -4.64 14.96
N SER A 237 -5.12 -5.68 14.93
CA SER A 237 -4.12 -5.94 15.97
C SER A 237 -2.96 -4.94 15.98
N ASP A 238 -2.90 -4.07 14.98
CA ASP A 238 -1.78 -3.15 14.75
C ASP A 238 -2.12 -1.72 15.18
N LEU A 239 -2.90 -1.57 16.23
CA LEU A 239 -3.17 -0.24 16.80
C LEU A 239 -1.86 0.46 17.18
N GLY A 240 -1.63 1.62 16.56
CA GLY A 240 -0.40 2.40 16.79
C GLY A 240 0.80 1.92 15.98
N ILE A 241 0.64 0.97 15.06
CA ILE A 241 1.69 0.53 14.13
C ILE A 241 1.45 1.14 12.76
N THR A 242 2.46 1.81 12.24
CA THR A 242 2.41 2.47 10.94
C THR A 242 2.58 1.47 9.80
N SER A 243 1.82 1.64 8.74
CA SER A 243 1.85 0.75 7.58
C SER A 243 3.20 0.78 6.87
N GLY A 244 3.77 -0.38 6.61
CA GLY A 244 4.99 -0.53 5.83
C GLY A 244 6.15 0.26 6.38
N VAL A 245 6.62 1.18 5.56
CA VAL A 245 7.79 2.04 5.81
C VAL A 245 7.43 3.53 5.93
N ARG A 246 6.15 3.85 6.08
CA ARG A 246 5.68 5.23 6.20
C ARG A 246 6.15 5.88 7.49
N ILE A 247 6.19 7.21 7.47
CA ILE A 247 6.31 7.99 8.69
C ILE A 247 4.93 8.00 9.38
N PRO A 248 4.86 7.90 10.73
CA PRO A 248 3.60 8.02 11.45
C PRO A 248 2.89 9.35 11.16
N VAL A 249 1.57 9.30 11.02
CA VAL A 249 0.77 10.51 10.76
C VAL A 249 0.94 11.52 11.91
N GLY A 250 1.37 12.72 11.55
CA GLY A 250 1.65 13.80 12.49
C GLY A 250 3.11 13.91 12.93
N ASP A 251 3.96 12.96 12.48
CA ASP A 251 5.40 12.98 12.70
C ASP A 251 6.17 13.28 11.39
N GLU A 252 5.44 13.60 10.31
CA GLU A 252 6.05 13.91 9.02
C GLU A 252 6.91 15.18 9.10
N PRO A 253 8.01 15.25 8.32
CA PRO A 253 8.81 16.47 8.24
C PRO A 253 7.97 17.66 7.78
N GLU A 254 8.29 18.87 8.25
CA GLU A 254 7.61 20.10 7.81
C GLU A 254 7.76 20.33 6.31
N SER A 255 8.89 19.92 5.74
CA SER A 255 9.15 20.05 4.31
C SER A 255 8.58 18.86 3.53
N PHE A 256 7.63 19.15 2.65
CA PHE A 256 7.11 18.16 1.70
C PHE A 256 8.21 17.47 0.88
N ALA A 257 9.25 18.22 0.48
CA ALA A 257 10.38 17.68 -0.27
C ALA A 257 11.23 16.70 0.59
N GLU A 258 11.33 16.92 1.89
CA GLU A 258 12.02 15.99 2.80
C GLU A 258 11.22 14.71 2.96
N HIS A 259 9.90 14.78 3.08
CA HIS A 259 9.03 13.60 3.09
C HIS A 259 9.19 12.78 1.80
N LEU A 260 9.20 13.42 0.62
CA LEU A 260 9.43 12.73 -0.66
C LEU A 260 10.82 12.06 -0.73
N ARG A 261 11.86 12.75 -0.27
CA ARG A 261 13.23 12.16 -0.22
C ARG A 261 13.31 10.98 0.73
N HIS A 262 12.57 11.05 1.85
CA HIS A 262 12.46 9.93 2.77
C HIS A 262 11.81 8.73 2.08
N CYS A 263 10.63 8.89 1.46
CA CYS A 263 9.95 7.82 0.72
C CYS A 263 10.83 7.18 -0.33
N ALA A 264 11.58 7.98 -1.09
CA ALA A 264 12.47 7.51 -2.15
C ALA A 264 13.56 6.54 -1.64
N LYS A 265 14.00 6.66 -0.37
CA LYS A 265 14.97 5.74 0.23
C LYS A 265 14.42 4.32 0.35
N PHE A 266 13.10 4.18 0.53
CA PHE A 266 12.46 2.92 0.92
C PHE A 266 11.64 2.26 -0.20
N HIS A 267 11.07 3.03 -1.12
CA HIS A 267 10.18 2.46 -2.14
C HIS A 267 10.83 1.41 -3.03
N LYS A 268 12.13 1.51 -3.28
CA LYS A 268 12.91 0.57 -4.09
C LYS A 268 12.88 -0.89 -3.60
N TYR A 269 12.63 -1.12 -2.30
CA TYR A 269 12.61 -2.47 -1.72
C TYR A 269 11.34 -3.27 -2.01
N PHE A 270 10.31 -2.64 -2.56
CA PHE A 270 8.97 -3.21 -2.62
C PHE A 270 8.44 -3.38 -4.05
N PRO A 271 8.95 -4.35 -4.81
CA PRO A 271 8.45 -4.60 -6.16
C PRO A 271 6.99 -5.05 -6.19
N ALA A 272 6.47 -5.67 -5.10
CA ALA A 272 5.07 -6.08 -5.00
C ALA A 272 4.14 -4.97 -4.48
N GLY A 273 4.66 -3.77 -4.25
CA GLY A 273 3.87 -2.58 -3.94
C GLY A 273 4.25 -1.89 -2.64
N VAL A 274 4.27 -0.57 -2.74
CA VAL A 274 4.50 0.38 -1.67
C VAL A 274 3.76 1.67 -2.01
N GLY A 275 3.41 2.46 -1.03
CA GLY A 275 2.84 3.77 -1.27
C GLY A 275 2.82 4.63 -0.03
N ASP A 276 2.75 5.94 -0.27
CA ASP A 276 2.61 6.90 0.80
C ASP A 276 1.46 7.88 0.55
N ILE A 277 1.08 8.59 1.59
CA ILE A 277 -0.07 9.49 1.62
C ILE A 277 0.43 10.87 2.00
N PHE A 278 0.14 11.84 1.14
CA PHE A 278 0.62 13.21 1.30
C PHE A 278 -0.52 14.17 1.57
N PRO A 279 -0.57 14.81 2.74
CA PRO A 279 -1.50 15.89 3.00
C PRO A 279 -1.11 17.12 2.17
N ILE A 280 -2.08 17.71 1.49
CA ILE A 280 -1.89 18.90 0.67
C ILE A 280 -2.63 20.06 1.32
N ALA A 281 -1.90 21.17 1.56
CA ALA A 281 -2.50 22.38 2.10
C ALA A 281 -3.48 23.00 1.09
N THR A 282 -4.59 23.56 1.58
CA THR A 282 -5.69 24.10 0.76
C THR A 282 -5.24 25.20 -0.22
N ASN A 283 -4.20 25.96 0.11
CA ASN A 283 -3.66 26.98 -0.80
C ASN A 283 -2.92 26.36 -2.00
N VAL A 284 -2.28 25.21 -1.82
CA VAL A 284 -1.55 24.48 -2.87
C VAL A 284 -2.52 23.71 -3.76
N SER A 285 -3.66 23.24 -3.22
CA SER A 285 -4.67 22.49 -3.96
C SER A 285 -5.29 23.25 -5.14
N ARG A 286 -5.09 24.59 -5.20
CA ARG A 286 -5.57 25.42 -6.31
C ARG A 286 -4.66 25.45 -7.53
N ASN A 287 -3.54 24.73 -7.50
CA ASN A 287 -2.58 24.67 -8.61
C ASN A 287 -2.18 23.23 -8.96
N PRO A 288 -3.03 22.48 -9.68
CA PRO A 288 -2.73 21.11 -10.08
C PRO A 288 -1.46 20.97 -10.93
N ALA A 289 -1.16 21.97 -11.77
CA ALA A 289 0.06 21.97 -12.60
C ALA A 289 1.34 21.97 -11.74
N ALA A 290 1.39 22.79 -10.69
CA ALA A 290 2.54 22.78 -9.78
C ALA A 290 2.66 21.44 -9.01
N LEU A 291 1.54 20.81 -8.67
CA LEU A 291 1.57 19.48 -8.06
C LEU A 291 2.00 18.40 -9.07
N LEU A 292 1.68 18.55 -10.35
CA LEU A 292 2.19 17.65 -11.37
C LEU A 292 3.72 17.73 -11.48
N ASP A 293 4.30 18.92 -11.39
CA ASP A 293 5.77 19.07 -11.37
C ASP A 293 6.39 18.39 -10.14
N VAL A 294 5.73 18.47 -9.00
CA VAL A 294 6.15 17.74 -7.78
C VAL A 294 6.06 16.23 -7.98
N VAL A 295 4.99 15.71 -8.59
CA VAL A 295 4.87 14.27 -8.91
C VAL A 295 5.98 13.82 -9.85
N LYS A 296 6.25 14.59 -10.92
CA LYS A 296 7.35 14.30 -11.85
C LYS A 296 8.70 14.24 -11.12
N GLY A 297 8.97 15.22 -10.26
CA GLY A 297 10.19 15.25 -9.45
C GLY A 297 10.29 14.09 -8.47
N ALA A 298 9.22 13.78 -7.76
CA ALA A 298 9.16 12.65 -6.83
C ALA A 298 9.45 11.31 -7.54
N PHE A 299 8.86 11.09 -8.71
CA PHE A 299 9.06 9.85 -9.46
C PHE A 299 10.49 9.73 -10.02
N GLN A 300 11.11 10.85 -10.37
CA GLN A 300 12.54 10.86 -10.75
C GLN A 300 13.47 10.52 -9.58
N THR A 301 13.07 10.80 -8.34
CA THR A 301 13.87 10.46 -7.14
C THR A 301 13.66 9.03 -6.64
N GLY A 302 12.74 8.26 -7.23
CA GLY A 302 12.50 6.87 -6.87
C GLY A 302 11.24 6.62 -6.04
N VAL A 303 10.33 7.58 -5.94
CA VAL A 303 8.99 7.33 -5.38
C VAL A 303 8.17 6.49 -6.38
N HIS A 304 7.51 5.43 -5.90
CA HIS A 304 6.77 4.49 -6.75
C HIS A 304 5.26 4.74 -6.76
N TYR A 305 4.73 5.32 -5.69
CA TYR A 305 3.28 5.50 -5.55
C TYR A 305 2.97 6.64 -4.60
N MET A 306 2.07 7.50 -5.01
CA MET A 306 1.63 8.66 -4.24
C MET A 306 0.11 8.73 -4.19
N SER A 307 -0.42 9.12 -3.05
CA SER A 307 -1.81 9.52 -2.91
C SER A 307 -1.90 10.83 -2.15
N PHE A 308 -2.87 11.65 -2.52
CA PHE A 308 -3.08 12.95 -1.92
C PHE A 308 -4.40 13.01 -1.17
N TYR A 309 -4.49 13.90 -0.20
CA TYR A 309 -5.75 14.39 0.32
C TYR A 309 -5.63 15.87 0.69
N ALA A 310 -6.70 16.65 0.44
CA ALA A 310 -6.76 18.02 0.90
C ALA A 310 -7.21 18.06 2.37
N GLY A 311 -6.66 18.99 3.14
CA GLY A 311 -6.91 19.09 4.59
C GLY A 311 -8.38 19.33 4.96
N ASP A 312 -9.16 19.94 4.07
CA ASP A 312 -10.58 20.25 4.21
C ASP A 312 -11.53 19.27 3.48
N ALA A 313 -11.00 18.27 2.77
CA ALA A 313 -11.82 17.26 2.09
C ALA A 313 -12.56 16.35 3.08
N ASP A 314 -13.81 16.02 2.75
CA ASP A 314 -14.59 15.05 3.53
C ASP A 314 -14.06 13.61 3.35
N LEU A 315 -13.65 13.25 2.13
CA LEU A 315 -12.99 11.98 1.83
C LEU A 315 -11.52 12.03 2.23
N VAL A 316 -11.12 11.12 3.10
CA VAL A 316 -9.75 11.00 3.60
C VAL A 316 -9.23 9.60 3.38
N ARG A 317 -8.00 9.50 2.90
CA ARG A 317 -7.29 8.23 2.79
C ARG A 317 -6.66 7.86 4.13
N ILE A 318 -6.98 6.70 4.66
CA ILE A 318 -6.40 6.22 5.93
C ILE A 318 -5.27 5.21 5.69
N THR A 319 -5.41 4.42 4.67
CA THR A 319 -4.38 3.46 4.22
C THR A 319 -4.57 3.25 2.71
N GLY A 320 -4.90 2.06 2.28
CA GLY A 320 -5.47 1.83 0.97
C GLY A 320 -6.98 2.06 0.87
N TYR A 321 -7.61 2.50 1.95
CA TYR A 321 -9.05 2.73 2.02
C TYR A 321 -9.35 4.21 2.18
N LEU A 322 -10.49 4.62 1.62
CA LEU A 322 -11.05 5.94 1.75
C LEU A 322 -12.21 5.89 2.75
N VAL A 323 -12.34 6.93 3.58
CA VAL A 323 -13.45 7.10 4.50
C VAL A 323 -13.95 8.53 4.46
N LYS A 324 -15.23 8.76 4.72
CA LYS A 324 -15.80 10.10 4.90
C LYS A 324 -15.70 10.51 6.37
N ARG A 325 -15.12 11.69 6.63
CA ARG A 325 -15.05 12.27 7.99
C ARG A 325 -16.43 12.44 8.58
N SER A 326 -17.37 12.97 7.79
CA SER A 326 -18.77 13.15 8.18
C SER A 326 -19.45 11.86 8.60
N GLU A 327 -19.13 10.73 7.96
CA GLU A 327 -19.67 9.42 8.36
C GLU A 327 -18.98 8.85 9.59
N MET A 328 -17.68 9.08 9.75
CA MET A 328 -16.96 8.71 10.96
C MET A 328 -17.47 9.48 12.19
N GLU A 329 -17.86 10.74 12.03
CA GLU A 329 -18.49 11.53 13.10
C GLU A 329 -19.86 10.98 13.47
N LYS A 330 -20.73 10.72 12.49
CA LYS A 330 -22.02 10.05 12.71
C LYS A 330 -21.84 8.73 13.50
N TYR A 331 -20.88 7.93 13.06
CA TYR A 331 -20.58 6.68 13.72
C TYR A 331 -20.15 6.85 15.17
N ARG A 332 -19.25 7.79 15.46
CA ARG A 332 -18.83 8.12 16.83
C ARG A 332 -20.02 8.53 17.70
N ASN A 333 -20.99 9.22 17.10
CA ASN A 333 -22.23 9.65 17.74
C ASN A 333 -23.31 8.56 17.82
N LYS A 334 -23.00 7.32 17.35
CA LYS A 334 -23.93 6.18 17.28
C LYS A 334 -25.14 6.43 16.35
N GLU A 335 -24.94 7.27 15.35
CA GLU A 335 -25.92 7.52 14.30
C GLU A 335 -25.81 6.50 13.16
N VAL A 336 -26.85 6.41 12.33
CA VAL A 336 -26.84 5.52 11.16
C VAL A 336 -25.87 6.04 10.12
N VAL A 337 -24.92 5.18 9.71
CA VAL A 337 -23.98 5.43 8.59
C VAL A 337 -24.45 4.66 7.36
N LEU A 338 -24.63 5.36 6.24
CA LEU A 338 -24.96 4.73 4.98
C LEU A 338 -23.70 4.13 4.37
N GLN A 339 -23.71 2.82 4.12
CA GLN A 339 -22.54 2.00 3.76
C GLN A 339 -22.05 2.16 2.30
N ASN A 340 -22.40 3.19 1.57
CA ASN A 340 -21.86 3.39 0.22
C ASN A 340 -20.36 3.69 0.21
N THR A 341 -19.77 3.94 1.37
CA THR A 341 -18.38 4.38 1.53
C THR A 341 -17.47 3.35 2.17
N THR A 342 -18.03 2.35 2.82
CA THR A 342 -17.28 1.26 3.43
C THR A 342 -18.04 -0.05 3.20
N HIS A 343 -17.51 -0.93 2.37
CA HIS A 343 -18.02 -2.29 2.21
C HIS A 343 -17.70 -3.19 3.42
N LEU A 344 -17.83 -2.63 4.61
CA LEU A 344 -17.68 -3.38 5.84
C LEU A 344 -19.09 -3.77 6.29
N GLY A 345 -19.49 -4.99 6.00
CA GLY A 345 -20.64 -5.59 6.66
C GLY A 345 -20.45 -5.55 8.18
N ALA A 346 -21.54 -5.52 8.95
CA ALA A 346 -21.48 -5.47 10.40
C ALA A 346 -20.47 -6.45 11.03
N PRO A 347 -20.32 -7.70 10.55
CA PRO A 347 -19.31 -8.62 11.07
C PRO A 347 -17.86 -8.13 10.84
N ASN A 348 -17.56 -7.55 9.67
CA ASN A 348 -16.24 -7.01 9.39
C ASN A 348 -15.95 -5.73 10.18
N TYR A 349 -16.99 -4.97 10.48
CA TYR A 349 -16.91 -3.79 11.31
C TYR A 349 -16.54 -4.14 12.76
N ASP A 350 -17.19 -5.14 13.35
CA ASP A 350 -16.91 -5.60 14.72
C ASP A 350 -15.53 -6.25 14.80
N VAL A 351 -15.17 -7.11 13.84
CA VAL A 351 -13.85 -7.75 13.77
C VAL A 351 -12.74 -6.71 13.58
N ASN A 352 -12.96 -5.69 12.75
CA ASN A 352 -11.96 -4.66 12.50
C ASN A 352 -11.92 -3.56 13.55
N ARG A 353 -12.79 -3.59 14.55
CA ARG A 353 -12.81 -2.61 15.65
C ARG A 353 -12.62 -1.16 15.18
N LEU A 354 -13.23 -0.79 14.06
CA LEU A 354 -13.04 0.51 13.42
C LEU A 354 -13.33 1.68 14.35
N ALA A 355 -14.26 1.50 15.30
CA ALA A 355 -14.55 2.45 16.35
C ALA A 355 -13.37 2.74 17.27
N GLN A 356 -12.45 1.80 17.39
CA GLN A 356 -11.30 1.92 18.28
C GLN A 356 -10.07 2.47 17.55
N ARG A 357 -10.12 2.51 16.22
CA ARG A 357 -9.05 3.12 15.43
C ARG A 357 -9.09 4.63 15.65
N LYS A 358 -8.05 5.14 16.27
CA LYS A 358 -7.85 6.59 16.37
C LYS A 358 -7.50 7.10 14.98
N VAL A 359 -8.49 7.67 14.31
CA VAL A 359 -8.20 8.57 13.18
C VAL A 359 -7.54 9.78 13.81
N ARG A 360 -6.24 9.95 13.66
CA ARG A 360 -5.57 11.17 14.06
C ARG A 360 -6.10 12.25 13.14
N MET A 361 -6.93 13.12 13.68
CA MET A 361 -7.28 14.35 12.99
C MET A 361 -6.09 15.28 13.12
N ALA A 362 -5.62 15.76 11.97
CA ALA A 362 -4.63 16.82 11.90
C ALA A 362 -5.22 18.13 12.44
#